data_3049ad08fe1ffb301f17b355865dc5bb
#
_entry.id   3049ad08fe1ffb301f17b355865dc5bb
#
_cell.length_a   1.000
_cell.length_b   1.000
_cell.length_c   1.000
_cell.angle_alpha   90.00
_cell.angle_beta   90.00
_cell.angle_gamma   90.00
#
_symmetry.space_group_name_H-M   'P 1'
#
loop_
_entity.id
_entity.type
_entity.pdbx_description
1 polymer ?
#
loop_
_entity_poly.entity_id
_entity_poly.type
_entity_poly.pdbx_seq_one_letter_code
_entity_poly.pdbx_strand_id
1 'polypeptide(L)'
;YRNYPMTVSFDEAPAERVRAIIMAIQLGPTYGSGYRICPDADPCDGTLDVCYACGPVPRAVALPMFLSAKDGHHTKLPPVRMRRCRHAELTFEEPDYPIQADGEPVVASRIEVDVLSGALHVWHPTR
;
A
#
# COMPACT_ATOMS: atom_id res chain seq x y z
N TYR A 1 0.55 -0.42 -17.70
CA TYR A 1 0.44 0.83 -16.97
C TYR A 1 -0.99 1.38 -17.08
N ARG A 2 -1.71 1.37 -16.01
CA ARG A 2 -3.11 1.76 -15.96
C ARG A 2 -3.40 2.50 -14.64
N ASN A 3 -4.28 3.49 -14.69
CA ASN A 3 -4.80 4.18 -13.51
C ASN A 3 -6.15 3.58 -13.15
N TYR A 4 -6.30 3.10 -11.95
CA TYR A 4 -7.51 2.47 -11.48
C TYR A 4 -8.28 3.41 -10.56
N PRO A 5 -9.52 3.79 -10.90
CA PRO A 5 -10.36 4.54 -10.01
C PRO A 5 -10.87 3.66 -8.87
N MET A 6 -10.75 4.17 -7.66
CA MET A 6 -11.22 3.50 -6.45
C MET A 6 -11.58 4.50 -5.37
N THR A 7 -12.42 4.08 -4.44
CA THR A 7 -12.71 4.83 -3.22
C THR A 7 -11.96 4.20 -2.07
N VAL A 8 -11.24 5.01 -1.31
CA VAL A 8 -10.46 4.57 -0.16
C VAL A 8 -10.90 5.29 1.10
N SER A 9 -10.89 4.60 2.21
CA SER A 9 -11.14 5.16 3.54
C SER A 9 -10.15 4.55 4.52
N PHE A 10 -9.57 5.39 5.36
CA PHE A 10 -8.60 4.99 6.37
C PHE A 10 -9.12 5.41 7.74
N ASP A 11 -9.28 4.43 8.63
CA ASP A 11 -9.88 4.59 9.94
C ASP A 11 -11.27 5.25 9.84
N GLU A 12 -11.54 6.31 10.60
CA GLU A 12 -12.80 7.04 10.59
C GLU A 12 -12.80 8.26 9.66
N ALA A 13 -11.73 8.46 8.88
CA ALA A 13 -11.65 9.55 7.94
C ALA A 13 -12.67 9.39 6.80
N PRO A 14 -13.16 10.51 6.21
CA PRO A 14 -14.07 10.46 5.08
C PRO A 14 -13.49 9.69 3.90
N ALA A 15 -14.34 8.94 3.20
CA ALA A 15 -13.96 8.23 2.00
C ALA A 15 -13.51 9.22 0.90
N GLU A 16 -12.42 8.86 0.23
CA GLU A 16 -11.81 9.66 -0.83
C GLU A 16 -11.75 8.84 -2.12
N ARG A 17 -12.14 9.47 -3.23
CA ARG A 17 -11.98 8.87 -4.56
C ARG A 17 -10.60 9.19 -5.10
N VAL A 18 -9.83 8.15 -5.41
CA VAL A 18 -8.47 8.27 -5.95
C VAL A 18 -8.34 7.50 -7.27
N ARG A 19 -7.32 7.85 -8.05
CA ARG A 19 -6.92 7.06 -9.23
C ARG A 19 -5.51 6.57 -8.96
N ALA A 20 -5.41 5.33 -8.53
CA ALA A 20 -4.12 4.75 -8.16
C ALA A 20 -3.52 3.94 -9.31
N ILE A 21 -2.21 4.08 -9.47
CA ILE A 21 -1.39 3.23 -10.35
C ILE A 21 -1.08 1.93 -9.62
N ILE A 22 -0.73 2.05 -8.36
CA ILE A 22 -0.40 0.96 -7.45
C ILE A 22 -0.75 1.39 -6.03
N MET A 23 -1.16 0.44 -5.22
CA MET A 23 -1.35 0.61 -3.78
C MET A 23 -0.81 -0.62 -3.05
N ALA A 24 -0.04 -0.39 -2.02
CA ALA A 24 0.45 -1.41 -1.11
C ALA A 24 -0.04 -1.12 0.31
N ILE A 25 -0.57 -2.14 0.98
CA ILE A 25 -0.95 -2.10 2.40
C ILE A 25 -0.12 -3.18 3.08
N GLN A 26 0.69 -2.79 4.05
CA GLN A 26 1.65 -3.72 4.63
C GLN A 26 1.96 -3.41 6.09
N LEU A 27 2.52 -4.39 6.78
CA LEU A 27 2.96 -4.29 8.17
C LEU A 27 4.46 -3.97 8.28
N GLY A 28 5.24 -4.50 7.37
CA GLY A 28 6.69 -4.34 7.37
C GLY A 28 7.18 -3.36 6.30
N PRO A 29 8.46 -2.96 6.36
CA PRO A 29 8.99 -1.93 5.46
C PRO A 29 9.22 -2.39 4.03
N THR A 30 9.37 -3.69 3.79
CA THR A 30 9.78 -4.23 2.48
C THR A 30 8.71 -5.04 1.80
N TYR A 31 8.73 -5.05 0.48
CA TYR A 31 7.86 -5.84 -0.38
C TYR A 31 8.68 -6.50 -1.49
N GLY A 32 8.34 -7.76 -1.79
CA GLY A 32 9.00 -8.51 -2.86
C GLY A 32 10.51 -8.66 -2.64
N SER A 33 11.30 -8.36 -3.64
CA SER A 33 12.76 -8.51 -3.61
C SER A 33 13.50 -7.42 -2.81
N GLY A 34 12.95 -6.99 -1.70
CA GLY A 34 13.58 -6.01 -0.82
C GLY A 34 13.31 -4.56 -1.17
N TYR A 35 12.28 -4.28 -1.95
CA TYR A 35 11.82 -2.91 -2.18
C TYR A 35 11.24 -2.32 -0.90
N ARG A 36 11.72 -1.17 -0.50
CA ARG A 36 11.32 -0.46 0.72
C ARG A 36 10.09 0.43 0.46
N ILE A 37 8.96 -0.20 0.21
CA ILE A 37 7.71 0.50 -0.17
C ILE A 37 7.17 1.36 0.97
N CYS A 38 7.21 0.85 2.20
CA CYS A 38 6.87 1.61 3.40
C CYS A 38 8.08 1.65 4.35
N PRO A 39 9.10 2.48 4.07
CA PRO A 39 10.41 2.40 4.74
C PRO A 39 10.34 2.61 6.26
N ASP A 40 9.33 3.31 6.77
CA ASP A 40 9.14 3.60 8.18
C ASP A 40 8.15 2.65 8.88
N ALA A 41 7.69 1.60 8.17
CA ALA A 41 6.76 0.63 8.75
C ALA A 41 7.43 -0.23 9.82
N ASP A 42 6.73 -0.40 10.94
CA ASP A 42 7.13 -1.26 12.05
C ASP A 42 6.03 -2.31 12.30
N PRO A 43 6.30 -3.59 12.09
CA PRO A 43 5.31 -4.64 12.30
C PRO A 43 4.87 -4.80 13.76
N CYS A 44 5.55 -4.15 14.70
CA CYS A 44 5.25 -4.22 16.13
C CYS A 44 4.45 -3.02 16.64
N ASP A 45 4.14 -2.03 15.82
CA ASP A 45 3.46 -0.79 16.26
C ASP A 45 1.94 -0.85 16.25
N GLY A 46 1.35 -1.96 15.78
CA GLY A 46 -0.09 -2.15 15.71
C GLY A 46 -0.79 -1.30 14.65
N THR A 47 -0.08 -0.87 13.63
CA THR A 47 -0.63 -0.10 12.50
C THR A 47 -0.31 -0.72 11.14
N LEU A 48 -1.15 -0.41 10.16
CA LEU A 48 -0.91 -0.66 8.75
C LEU A 48 -0.25 0.56 8.13
N ASP A 49 0.76 0.34 7.32
CA ASP A 49 1.34 1.38 6.49
C ASP A 49 0.85 1.21 5.05
N VAL A 50 0.34 2.28 4.48
CA VAL A 50 -0.24 2.32 3.13
C VAL A 50 0.57 3.25 2.26
N CYS A 51 1.07 2.73 1.15
CA CYS A 51 1.74 3.50 0.13
C CYS A 51 0.98 3.37 -1.18
N TYR A 52 0.61 4.49 -1.79
CA TYR A 52 -0.03 4.46 -3.09
C TYR A 52 0.42 5.62 -3.97
N ALA A 53 0.47 5.37 -5.27
CA ALA A 53 0.82 6.38 -6.25
C ALA A 53 -0.42 6.79 -7.02
N CYS A 54 -0.72 8.10 -7.01
CA CYS A 54 -1.87 8.67 -7.71
C CYS A 54 -1.48 9.08 -9.13
N GLY A 55 -2.30 8.67 -10.09
CA GLY A 55 -2.14 9.05 -11.48
C GLY A 55 -3.00 10.26 -11.90
N PRO A 56 -2.83 10.75 -13.13
CA PRO A 56 -1.93 10.20 -14.15
C PRO A 56 -0.46 10.59 -13.94
N VAL A 57 0.45 9.66 -14.18
CA VAL A 57 1.90 9.90 -14.14
C VAL A 57 2.50 9.50 -15.49
N PRO A 58 3.27 10.37 -16.16
CA PRO A 58 3.94 10.00 -17.40
C PRO A 58 4.87 8.80 -17.21
N ARG A 59 4.95 7.93 -18.22
CA ARG A 59 5.82 6.73 -18.14
C ARG A 59 7.26 7.06 -17.83
N ALA A 60 7.74 8.18 -18.35
CA ALA A 60 9.10 8.67 -18.09
C ALA A 60 9.35 8.99 -16.60
N VAL A 61 8.31 9.30 -15.85
CA VAL A 61 8.36 9.56 -14.40
C VAL A 61 8.07 8.30 -13.60
N ALA A 62 7.16 7.45 -14.08
CA ALA A 62 6.74 6.23 -13.38
C ALA A 62 7.91 5.25 -13.19
N LEU A 63 8.73 5.03 -14.22
CA LEU A 63 9.85 4.09 -14.13
C LEU A 63 10.92 4.51 -13.11
N PRO A 64 11.46 5.76 -13.14
CA PRO A 64 12.37 6.22 -12.08
C PRO A 64 11.74 6.18 -10.69
N MET A 65 10.44 6.47 -10.56
CA MET A 65 9.71 6.37 -9.30
C MET A 65 9.74 4.95 -8.74
N PHE A 66 9.46 3.93 -9.56
CA PHE A 66 9.55 2.54 -9.14
C PHE A 66 10.97 2.13 -8.76
N LEU A 67 11.96 2.56 -9.51
CA LEU A 67 13.36 2.27 -9.21
C LEU A 67 13.79 2.90 -7.87
N SER A 68 13.33 4.11 -7.59
CA SER A 68 13.62 4.79 -6.31
C SER A 68 12.97 4.13 -5.09
N ALA A 69 11.96 3.29 -5.31
CA ALA A 69 11.33 2.50 -4.24
C ALA A 69 12.25 1.43 -3.66
N LYS A 70 13.30 1.05 -4.35
CA LYS A 70 14.30 0.12 -3.84
C LYS A 70 14.96 0.65 -2.56
N ASP A 71 15.22 1.95 -2.52
CA ASP A 71 15.87 2.62 -1.39
C ASP A 71 14.88 3.42 -0.52
N GLY A 72 13.59 3.38 -0.84
CA GLY A 72 12.56 4.12 -0.11
C GLY A 72 12.44 5.60 -0.47
N HIS A 73 13.16 6.08 -1.47
CA HIS A 73 13.17 7.49 -1.86
C HIS A 73 11.90 7.94 -2.59
N HIS A 74 11.11 7.00 -3.11
CA HIS A 74 9.84 7.29 -3.79
C HIS A 74 8.84 8.01 -2.90
N THR A 75 8.90 7.84 -1.58
CA THR A 75 7.96 8.44 -0.62
C THR A 75 7.95 9.97 -0.65
N LYS A 76 9.02 10.59 -1.16
CA LYS A 76 9.17 12.04 -1.30
C LYS A 76 8.64 12.59 -2.62
N LEU A 77 8.26 11.72 -3.55
CA LEU A 77 7.82 12.13 -4.87
C LEU A 77 6.34 12.58 -4.85
N PRO A 78 5.97 13.65 -5.59
CA PRO A 78 4.63 14.23 -5.54
C PRO A 78 3.46 13.28 -5.80
N PRO A 79 3.56 12.28 -6.72
CA PRO A 79 2.46 11.34 -6.93
C PRO A 79 2.24 10.36 -5.79
N VAL A 80 3.24 10.16 -4.92
CA VAL A 80 3.19 9.15 -3.86
C VAL A 80 2.50 9.70 -2.62
N ARG A 81 1.61 8.90 -2.06
CA ARG A 81 0.90 9.17 -0.81
C ARG A 81 1.23 8.08 0.19
N MET A 82 1.53 8.50 1.41
CA MET A 82 1.74 7.61 2.55
C MET A 82 0.64 7.83 3.56
N ARG A 83 0.08 6.75 4.10
CA ARG A 83 -0.91 6.76 5.18
C ARG A 83 -0.56 5.70 6.20
N ARG A 84 -0.96 5.95 7.42
CA ARG A 84 -0.90 4.98 8.51
C ARG A 84 -2.28 4.86 9.13
N CYS A 85 -2.76 3.64 9.34
CA CYS A 85 -4.10 3.38 9.82
C CYS A 85 -4.18 2.03 10.56
N ARG A 86 -5.32 1.77 11.18
CA ARG A 86 -5.64 0.46 11.75
C ARG A 86 -6.67 -0.29 10.92
N HIS A 87 -7.44 0.44 10.16
CA HIS A 87 -8.48 -0.08 9.28
C HIS A 87 -8.44 0.65 7.94
N ALA A 88 -8.46 -0.09 6.86
CA ALA A 88 -8.54 0.45 5.50
C ALA A 88 -9.70 -0.21 4.74
N GLU A 89 -10.47 0.59 4.04
CA GLU A 89 -11.52 0.13 3.13
C GLU A 89 -11.22 0.61 1.72
N LEU A 90 -11.31 -0.31 0.77
CA LEU A 90 -11.12 -0.03 -0.65
C LEU A 90 -12.32 -0.55 -1.42
N THR A 91 -12.91 0.29 -2.27
CA THR A 91 -13.96 -0.09 -3.20
C THR A 91 -13.48 0.21 -4.61
N PHE A 92 -13.45 -0.81 -5.46
CA PHE A 92 -12.97 -0.72 -6.83
C PHE A 92 -14.13 -0.43 -7.78
N GLU A 93 -13.92 0.50 -8.70
CA GLU A 93 -14.93 0.86 -9.70
C GLU A 93 -14.88 -0.06 -10.93
N GLU A 94 -13.78 -0.76 -11.13
CA GLU A 94 -13.59 -1.68 -12.24
C GLU A 94 -13.51 -3.13 -11.76
N PRO A 95 -14.17 -4.09 -12.46
CA PRO A 95 -14.23 -5.48 -12.00
C PRO A 95 -12.89 -6.23 -12.10
N ASP A 96 -12.00 -5.78 -12.96
CA ASP A 96 -10.73 -6.46 -13.27
C ASP A 96 -9.53 -5.86 -12.52
N TYR A 97 -9.76 -5.27 -11.36
CA TYR A 97 -8.66 -4.72 -10.58
C TYR A 97 -7.74 -5.86 -10.08
N PRO A 98 -6.43 -5.81 -10.40
CA PRO A 98 -5.50 -6.84 -9.97
C PRO A 98 -5.16 -6.68 -8.48
N ILE A 99 -5.60 -7.63 -7.68
CA ILE A 99 -5.38 -7.65 -6.23
C ILE A 99 -4.56 -8.88 -5.86
N GLN A 100 -3.62 -8.72 -4.96
CA GLN A 100 -2.87 -9.81 -4.35
C GLN A 100 -2.84 -9.63 -2.83
N ALA A 101 -3.00 -10.72 -2.11
CA ALA A 101 -2.77 -10.81 -0.68
C ALA A 101 -1.67 -11.85 -0.43
N ASP A 102 -0.52 -11.41 0.05
CA ASP A 102 0.67 -12.26 0.29
C ASP A 102 1.06 -13.13 -0.92
N GLY A 103 0.97 -12.53 -2.12
CA GLY A 103 1.30 -13.21 -3.37
C GLY A 103 0.16 -14.04 -3.99
N GLU A 104 -0.96 -14.22 -3.29
CA GLU A 104 -2.12 -14.94 -3.79
C GLU A 104 -3.11 -13.97 -4.47
N PRO A 105 -3.59 -14.29 -5.69
CA PRO A 105 -4.56 -13.45 -6.37
C PRO A 105 -5.91 -13.46 -5.65
N VAL A 106 -6.51 -12.28 -5.53
CA VAL A 106 -7.82 -12.09 -4.91
C VAL A 106 -8.75 -11.43 -5.90
N VAL A 107 -9.99 -11.90 -5.97
CA VAL A 107 -11.06 -11.28 -6.77
C VAL A 107 -12.09 -10.68 -5.82
N ALA A 108 -12.19 -9.36 -5.82
CA ALA A 108 -13.15 -8.66 -4.98
C ALA A 108 -13.47 -7.28 -5.57
N SER A 109 -14.68 -6.79 -5.35
CA SER A 109 -15.09 -5.42 -5.66
C SER A 109 -14.86 -4.47 -4.48
N ARG A 110 -14.73 -5.01 -3.26
CA ARG A 110 -14.49 -4.29 -2.02
C ARG A 110 -13.58 -5.11 -1.11
N ILE A 111 -12.65 -4.43 -0.46
CA ILE A 111 -11.73 -5.03 0.51
C ILE A 111 -11.77 -4.20 1.79
N GLU A 112 -11.77 -4.90 2.92
CA GLU A 112 -11.49 -4.34 4.23
C GLU A 112 -10.22 -4.99 4.78
N VAL A 113 -9.33 -4.18 5.32
CA VAL A 113 -8.08 -4.65 5.93
C VAL A 113 -8.00 -4.09 7.34
N ASP A 114 -7.88 -4.97 8.31
CA ASP A 114 -7.73 -4.63 9.72
C ASP A 114 -6.42 -5.16 10.26
N VAL A 115 -5.74 -4.37 11.06
CA VAL A 115 -4.60 -4.86 11.84
C VAL A 115 -5.11 -5.54 13.11
N LEU A 116 -4.64 -6.76 13.35
CA LEU A 116 -4.87 -7.48 14.60
C LEU A 116 -3.63 -7.36 15.47
N SER A 117 -3.59 -6.33 16.30
CA SER A 117 -2.44 -6.03 17.14
C SER A 117 -2.16 -7.17 18.13
N GLY A 118 -0.90 -7.63 18.19
CA GLY A 118 -0.49 -8.69 19.09
C GLY A 118 -1.05 -10.09 18.78
N ALA A 119 -1.64 -10.31 17.60
CA ALA A 119 -2.25 -11.59 17.22
C ALA A 119 -1.24 -12.71 16.98
N LEU A 120 0.00 -12.35 16.60
CA LEU A 120 1.10 -13.30 16.38
C LEU A 120 2.27 -12.97 17.30
N HIS A 121 2.81 -14.01 17.93
CA HIS A 121 4.07 -13.95 18.65
C HIS A 121 5.15 -14.57 17.78
N VAL A 122 6.08 -13.78 17.33
CA VAL A 122 7.19 -14.22 16.48
C VAL A 122 8.48 -14.22 17.31
N TRP A 123 9.18 -15.33 17.25
CA TRP A 123 10.49 -15.40 17.88
C TRP A 123 11.48 -14.55 17.10
N HIS A 124 12.08 -13.57 17.77
CA HIS A 124 13.05 -12.67 17.18
C HIS A 124 14.39 -12.85 17.89
N PRO A 125 15.45 -13.22 17.19
CA PRO A 125 16.76 -13.29 17.82
C PRO A 125 17.19 -11.89 18.26
N THR A 126 17.47 -11.74 19.53
CA THR A 126 18.08 -10.51 20.05
C THR A 126 19.46 -10.34 19.45
N ARG A 127 19.71 -9.19 18.88
CA ARG A 127 21.04 -8.81 18.41
C ARG A 127 21.96 -8.46 19.57
#